data_f07c73d385eb5d916b27d985d93e76f6
#
_entry.id   f07c73d385eb5d916b27d985d93e76f6
#
_cell.length_a   1.000
_cell.length_b   1.000
_cell.length_c   1.000
_cell.angle_alpha   90.00
_cell.angle_beta   90.00
_cell.angle_gamma   90.00
#
_symmetry.space_group_name_H-M   'P 1'
#
loop_
_entity.id
_entity.type
_entity.pdbx_description
1 polymer ?
#
loop_
_entity_poly.entity_id
_entity_poly.type
_entity_poly.pdbx_seq_one_letter_code
_entity_poly.pdbx_strand_id
1 'polypeptide(L)'
;PTFHTLVNTGIPQAPSTQGTFPVYLRYTSQTMQGTNPDGTTYNDPGIPWVSYFHGGEALHGYIRASYGFPQSLGCVEMPFASANAVWPHTPIGTLVTVRP
;
A
#
# COMPACT_ATOMS: atom_id res chain seq x y z
N PRO A 1 12.56 -18.13 -4.34
CA PRO A 1 12.29 -17.16 -5.41
C PRO A 1 12.02 -15.78 -4.87
N THR A 2 12.42 -14.78 -5.63
CA THR A 2 12.28 -13.38 -5.25
C THR A 2 11.39 -12.67 -6.26
N PHE A 3 10.55 -11.78 -5.77
CA PHE A 3 9.70 -10.95 -6.62
C PHE A 3 10.07 -9.48 -6.40
N HIS A 4 10.24 -8.73 -7.49
CA HIS A 4 10.57 -7.31 -7.47
C HIS A 4 9.57 -6.53 -8.33
N THR A 5 9.15 -5.37 -7.85
CA THR A 5 8.29 -4.46 -8.59
C THR A 5 8.54 -3.02 -8.14
N LEU A 6 8.28 -2.07 -9.02
CA LEU A 6 8.25 -0.66 -8.63
C LEU A 6 6.95 -0.38 -7.87
N VAL A 7 7.07 0.41 -6.82
CA VAL A 7 5.94 0.79 -5.99
C VAL A 7 5.94 2.29 -5.74
N ASN A 8 4.79 2.82 -5.35
CA ASN A 8 4.68 4.20 -4.87
C ASN A 8 4.55 4.18 -3.36
N THR A 9 5.25 5.07 -2.69
CA THR A 9 5.20 5.23 -1.24
C THR A 9 4.52 6.55 -0.88
N GLY A 10 4.42 6.86 0.41
CA GLY A 10 3.79 8.09 0.87
C GLY A 10 4.55 9.34 0.47
N ILE A 11 3.80 10.38 0.12
CA ILE A 11 4.35 11.72 -0.16
C ILE A 11 4.97 12.31 1.11
N PRO A 12 5.83 13.35 1.03
CA PRO A 12 6.45 13.94 2.23
C PRO A 12 5.46 14.42 3.29
N GLN A 13 4.24 14.80 2.90
CA GLN A 13 3.19 15.24 3.83
C GLN A 13 2.49 14.07 4.53
N ALA A 14 2.62 12.86 4.01
CA ALA A 14 2.03 11.63 4.56
C ALA A 14 2.93 10.44 4.21
N PRO A 15 4.15 10.38 4.78
CA PRO A 15 5.13 9.36 4.41
C PRO A 15 4.74 7.97 4.91
N SER A 16 5.21 6.94 4.19
CA SER A 16 5.14 5.57 4.71
C SER A 16 6.04 5.47 5.94
N THR A 17 5.53 4.88 7.02
CA THR A 17 6.27 4.78 8.28
C THR A 17 7.41 3.77 8.15
N GLN A 18 8.62 4.19 8.49
CA GLN A 18 9.80 3.32 8.48
C GLN A 18 9.78 2.39 9.69
N GLY A 19 10.26 1.18 9.50
CA GLY A 19 10.32 0.16 10.53
C GLY A 19 9.93 -1.21 9.99
N THR A 20 9.80 -2.18 10.89
CA THR A 20 9.38 -3.54 10.55
C THR A 20 8.08 -3.85 11.28
N PHE A 21 7.05 -4.21 10.53
CA PHE A 21 5.70 -4.40 11.05
C PHE A 21 5.09 -5.67 10.48
N PRO A 22 4.31 -6.45 11.29
CA PRO A 22 3.61 -7.61 10.76
C PRO A 22 2.33 -7.19 10.03
N VAL A 23 2.01 -7.93 8.96
CA VAL A 23 0.67 -7.82 8.33
C VAL A 23 -0.35 -8.28 9.37
N TYR A 24 -1.37 -7.45 9.63
CA TYR A 24 -2.36 -7.75 10.66
C TYR A 24 -3.80 -7.84 10.13
N LEU A 25 -4.05 -7.38 8.91
CA LEU A 25 -5.39 -7.35 8.34
C LEU A 25 -5.30 -7.38 6.82
N ARG A 26 -6.16 -8.18 6.17
CA ARG A 26 -6.12 -8.37 4.72
C ARG A 26 -7.52 -8.32 4.12
N TYR A 27 -7.61 -7.75 2.91
CA TYR A 27 -8.83 -7.75 2.09
C TYR A 27 -8.47 -8.05 0.64
N THR A 28 -9.25 -8.88 -0.03
CA THR A 28 -9.12 -9.09 -1.48
C THR A 28 -9.54 -7.83 -2.26
N SER A 29 -10.48 -7.07 -1.69
CA SER A 29 -10.95 -5.79 -2.24
C SER A 29 -11.53 -4.95 -1.11
N GLN A 30 -11.28 -3.64 -1.14
CA GLN A 30 -11.76 -2.72 -0.10
C GLN A 30 -11.98 -1.35 -0.70
N THR A 31 -12.97 -0.61 -0.15
CA THR A 31 -13.10 0.82 -0.37
C THR A 31 -12.18 1.56 0.59
N MET A 32 -11.29 2.37 0.05
CA MET A 32 -10.42 3.24 0.85
C MET A 32 -10.95 4.66 0.83
N GLN A 33 -11.10 5.27 2.00
CA GLN A 33 -11.56 6.64 2.12
C GLN A 33 -10.81 7.35 3.24
N GLY A 34 -10.67 8.68 3.09
CA GLY A 34 -9.95 9.49 4.05
C GLY A 34 -9.89 10.94 3.65
N THR A 35 -8.97 11.67 4.27
CA THR A 35 -8.78 13.11 4.06
C THR A 35 -7.38 13.35 3.47
N ASN A 36 -7.33 14.12 2.40
CA ASN A 36 -6.07 14.57 1.79
C ASN A 36 -5.40 15.65 2.66
N PRO A 37 -4.09 15.88 2.49
CA PRO A 37 -3.40 16.95 3.25
C PRO A 37 -3.98 18.35 3.03
N ASP A 38 -4.64 18.60 1.90
CA ASP A 38 -5.27 19.89 1.60
C ASP A 38 -6.68 20.04 2.19
N GLY A 39 -7.16 19.03 2.94
CA GLY A 39 -8.48 19.04 3.58
C GLY A 39 -9.60 18.44 2.74
N THR A 40 -9.38 18.15 1.47
CA THR A 40 -10.37 17.45 0.64
C THR A 40 -10.46 15.99 1.02
N THR A 41 -11.58 15.33 0.69
CA THR A 41 -11.78 13.91 0.99
C THR A 41 -11.64 13.05 -0.26
N TYR A 42 -11.31 11.78 -0.06
CA TYR A 42 -11.28 10.80 -1.15
C TYR A 42 -12.08 9.55 -0.77
N ASN A 43 -12.58 8.86 -1.80
CA ASN A 43 -13.32 7.62 -1.65
C ASN A 43 -13.01 6.76 -2.89
N ASP A 44 -12.15 5.77 -2.71
CA ASP A 44 -11.67 4.89 -3.78
C ASP A 44 -12.23 3.48 -3.58
N PRO A 45 -13.29 3.08 -4.30
CA PRO A 45 -13.85 1.73 -4.19
C PRO A 45 -13.01 0.72 -4.97
N GLY A 46 -13.12 -0.55 -4.58
CA GLY A 46 -12.53 -1.65 -5.33
C GLY A 46 -11.01 -1.71 -5.33
N ILE A 47 -10.37 -1.23 -4.28
CA ILE A 47 -8.91 -1.34 -4.12
C ILE A 47 -8.55 -2.81 -3.89
N PRO A 48 -7.76 -3.46 -4.77
CA PRO A 48 -7.51 -4.88 -4.69
C PRO A 48 -6.27 -5.24 -3.87
N TRP A 49 -6.29 -6.46 -3.32
CA TRP A 49 -5.13 -7.11 -2.71
C TRP A 49 -4.49 -6.28 -1.60
N VAL A 50 -5.28 -5.96 -0.58
CA VAL A 50 -4.90 -5.04 0.51
C VAL A 50 -4.34 -5.84 1.69
N SER A 51 -3.10 -5.54 2.08
CA SER A 51 -2.45 -6.12 3.26
C SER A 51 -1.97 -4.98 4.16
N TYR A 52 -2.67 -4.74 5.27
CA TYR A 52 -2.32 -3.71 6.23
C TYR A 52 -1.17 -4.17 7.12
N PHE A 53 -0.17 -3.31 7.31
CA PHE A 53 0.99 -3.60 8.15
C PHE A 53 1.24 -2.56 9.25
N HIS A 54 0.71 -1.34 9.13
CA HIS A 54 0.91 -0.32 10.15
C HIS A 54 -0.22 0.71 10.10
N GLY A 55 -1.09 0.74 11.14
CA GLY A 55 -2.22 1.66 11.18
C GLY A 55 -3.06 1.56 9.90
N GLY A 56 -3.24 2.67 9.20
CA GLY A 56 -3.93 2.72 7.92
C GLY A 56 -3.04 2.48 6.70
N GLU A 57 -1.77 2.09 6.89
CA GLU A 57 -0.83 1.85 5.80
C GLU A 57 -0.88 0.39 5.36
N ALA A 58 -0.98 0.18 4.05
CA ALA A 58 -1.12 -1.15 3.46
C ALA A 58 -0.34 -1.28 2.16
N LEU A 59 0.01 -2.53 1.82
CA LEU A 59 0.40 -2.92 0.46
C LEU A 59 -0.90 -3.15 -0.31
N HIS A 60 -1.05 -2.57 -1.49
CA HIS A 60 -2.25 -2.78 -2.32
C HIS A 60 -2.02 -2.43 -3.78
N GLY A 61 -2.94 -2.86 -4.64
CA GLY A 61 -2.96 -2.45 -6.03
C GLY A 61 -3.63 -1.08 -6.20
N TYR A 62 -3.12 -0.29 -7.13
CA TYR A 62 -3.70 1.00 -7.49
C TYR A 62 -3.28 1.41 -8.89
N ILE A 63 -4.18 2.07 -9.62
CA ILE A 63 -3.89 2.51 -10.98
C ILE A 63 -3.24 3.89 -10.94
N ARG A 64 -2.03 3.97 -11.49
CA ARG A 64 -1.29 5.22 -11.67
C ARG A 64 -0.67 5.27 -13.06
N ALA A 65 -0.32 6.46 -13.53
CA ALA A 65 0.38 6.64 -14.81
C ALA A 65 1.79 6.05 -14.76
N SER A 66 2.44 6.09 -13.59
CA SER A 66 3.79 5.55 -13.40
C SER A 66 3.99 5.16 -11.94
N TYR A 67 5.03 4.36 -11.68
CA TYR A 67 5.38 3.86 -10.36
C TYR A 67 6.86 4.10 -10.09
N GLY A 68 7.25 4.05 -8.81
CA GLY A 68 8.63 4.15 -8.39
C GLY A 68 8.98 5.44 -7.68
N PHE A 69 7.98 6.24 -7.25
CA PHE A 69 8.22 7.48 -6.52
C PHE A 69 7.10 7.76 -5.52
N PRO A 70 7.33 8.64 -4.52
CA PRO A 70 6.30 8.97 -3.53
C PRO A 70 5.10 9.68 -4.17
N GLN A 71 3.91 9.10 -4.05
CA GLN A 71 2.68 9.71 -4.57
C GLN A 71 1.41 9.25 -3.84
N SER A 72 1.52 8.44 -2.77
CA SER A 72 0.38 7.99 -1.98
C SER A 72 0.26 8.75 -0.66
N LEU A 73 -0.74 8.39 0.16
CA LEU A 73 -0.94 8.96 1.49
C LEU A 73 -0.44 8.01 2.59
N GLY A 74 0.67 7.31 2.35
CA GLY A 74 1.31 6.40 3.30
C GLY A 74 1.28 4.95 2.89
N CYS A 75 0.34 4.53 2.04
CA CYS A 75 0.27 3.17 1.52
C CYS A 75 1.37 2.90 0.50
N VAL A 76 1.67 1.61 0.31
CA VAL A 76 2.57 1.14 -0.72
C VAL A 76 1.73 0.64 -1.89
N GLU A 77 1.65 1.44 -2.95
CA GLU A 77 0.84 1.17 -4.14
C GLU A 77 1.67 0.49 -5.22
N MET A 78 1.07 -0.47 -5.90
CA MET A 78 1.73 -1.18 -6.99
C MET A 78 0.74 -1.50 -8.11
N PRO A 79 1.21 -1.84 -9.33
CA PRO A 79 0.31 -2.29 -10.39
C PRO A 79 -0.55 -3.46 -9.92
N PHE A 80 -1.76 -3.58 -10.43
CA PHE A 80 -2.70 -4.64 -10.03
C PHE A 80 -2.07 -6.04 -10.19
N ALA A 81 -1.37 -6.29 -11.30
CA ALA A 81 -0.71 -7.57 -11.51
C ALA A 81 0.37 -7.86 -10.46
N SER A 82 1.11 -6.83 -10.04
CA SER A 82 2.13 -6.96 -8.99
C SER A 82 1.47 -7.23 -7.64
N ALA A 83 0.39 -6.53 -7.31
CA ALA A 83 -0.33 -6.75 -6.06
C ALA A 83 -0.90 -8.17 -5.98
N ASN A 84 -1.43 -8.68 -7.08
CA ASN A 84 -1.90 -10.05 -7.18
C ASN A 84 -0.76 -11.06 -6.97
N ALA A 85 0.41 -10.81 -7.54
CA ALA A 85 1.59 -11.66 -7.38
C ALA A 85 2.13 -11.66 -5.95
N VAL A 86 2.08 -10.51 -5.26
CA VAL A 86 2.55 -10.37 -3.88
C VAL A 86 1.57 -10.98 -2.87
N TRP A 87 0.28 -10.95 -3.16
CA TRP A 87 -0.78 -11.37 -2.25
C TRP A 87 -0.56 -12.71 -1.55
N PRO A 88 -0.14 -13.80 -2.24
CA PRO A 88 0.10 -15.08 -1.57
C PRO A 88 1.27 -15.04 -0.58
N HIS A 89 2.14 -14.05 -0.69
CA HIS A 89 3.35 -13.92 0.11
C HIS A 89 3.19 -13.01 1.33
N THR A 90 2.00 -12.43 1.53
CA THR A 90 1.72 -11.52 2.65
C THR A 90 0.58 -12.02 3.55
N PRO A 91 0.59 -13.32 3.99
CA PRO A 91 -0.38 -13.75 4.98
C PRO A 91 -0.20 -12.96 6.27
N ILE A 92 -1.22 -12.97 7.13
CA ILE A 92 -1.15 -12.30 8.43
C ILE A 92 0.06 -12.82 9.21
N GLY A 93 0.85 -11.91 9.77
CA GLY A 93 2.09 -12.21 10.47
C GLY A 93 3.34 -12.00 9.63
N THR A 94 3.22 -11.86 8.30
CA THR A 94 4.37 -11.58 7.44
C THR A 94 4.98 -10.23 7.81
N LEU A 95 6.30 -10.18 7.99
CA LEU A 95 6.98 -8.93 8.33
C LEU A 95 7.19 -8.07 7.09
N VAL A 96 6.82 -6.81 7.19
CA VAL A 96 7.04 -5.79 6.17
C VAL A 96 8.04 -4.78 6.72
N THR A 97 9.17 -4.60 6.03
CA THR A 97 10.19 -3.62 6.42
C THR A 97 10.15 -2.44 5.46
N VAL A 98 9.95 -1.26 6.00
CA VAL A 98 10.02 0.01 5.27
C VAL A 98 11.29 0.72 5.69
N ARG A 99 12.13 1.07 4.73
CA ARG A 99 13.41 1.74 4.96
C ARG A 99 13.68 2.79 3.89
N PRO A 100 14.64 3.71 4.13
CA PRO A 100 15.01 4.72 3.16
C PRO A 100 15.48 4.11 1.84
#